data_29bfe78a416497b3fcf3c2329250e395
#
_entry.id   29bfe78a416497b3fcf3c2329250e395
#
_cell.length_a   1.000
_cell.length_b   1.000
_cell.length_c   1.000
_cell.angle_alpha   90.00
_cell.angle_beta   90.00
_cell.angle_gamma   90.00
#
_symmetry.space_group_name_H-M   'P 1'
#
loop_
_entity.id
_entity.type
_entity.pdbx_description
1 polymer ?
#
loop_
_entity_poly.entity_id
_entity_poly.type
_entity_poly.pdbx_seq_one_letter_code
_entity_poly.pdbx_strand_id
1 'polypeptide(L)'
;MMSEINANLTVNLSTSTDEPRTGLSRTGHTIVAVFLGFILLFGFLNNLIVLILFCKFKTLRNPVNMLLLNISASDMLVCISGTTFSFVSNIYGKWIGGEHGCRWYGFVNSCFGIVSLISLAILSYERYSTLTSKRGSDYQKALLGVGGSWLYSLVWTVPPLIGWSSYGLERAGTSCSVRWTSETPESVSYIICLFIFCLVIPVIVMIYCYARLFYDVKQVGKIRKTSARKREFHVLFMVITTIICYLICWMPYGVIALLATFGRPGLVSPVASVIPSILAKSSTVCNPIIYILMNKQSY
;
A
#
# COMPACT_ATOMS: atom_id res chain seq x y z
N MET A 1 52.83 57.99 -1.00
CA MET A 1 53.43 56.76 -0.48
C MET A 1 52.84 56.52 0.90
N MET A 2 51.50 56.36 0.97
CA MET A 2 50.76 56.08 2.19
C MET A 2 49.29 55.85 1.87
N SER A 3 48.99 54.90 0.94
CA SER A 3 47.61 54.60 0.53
C SER A 3 47.40 53.15 0.07
N GLU A 4 48.27 52.20 0.42
CA GLU A 4 48.16 50.79 0.00
C GLU A 4 48.23 49.71 1.09
N ILE A 5 47.93 50.04 2.35
CA ILE A 5 48.00 49.03 3.46
C ILE A 5 46.64 48.82 4.16
N ASN A 6 45.54 49.08 3.51
CA ASN A 6 44.21 48.81 4.16
C ASN A 6 43.20 48.00 3.31
N ALA A 7 43.68 47.07 2.51
CA ALA A 7 42.77 46.26 1.63
C ALA A 7 42.83 44.74 1.84
N ASN A 8 43.33 44.22 2.97
CA ASN A 8 43.40 42.77 3.17
C ASN A 8 43.01 42.29 4.56
N LEU A 9 41.90 42.83 5.11
CA LEU A 9 41.26 42.22 6.29
C LEU A 9 39.73 42.13 6.11
N THR A 10 39.27 41.60 4.98
CA THR A 10 37.92 41.07 4.88
C THR A 10 37.99 39.67 5.45
N VAL A 11 37.67 39.58 6.72
CA VAL A 11 37.30 38.34 7.41
C VAL A 11 36.26 37.63 6.55
N ASN A 12 36.61 36.48 6.00
CA ASN A 12 35.67 35.51 5.46
C ASN A 12 34.78 35.04 6.59
N LEU A 13 33.77 35.81 6.94
CA LEU A 13 32.59 35.31 7.66
C LEU A 13 31.82 34.49 6.65
N SER A 14 32.18 33.24 6.50
CA SER A 14 31.31 32.24 5.86
C SER A 14 30.05 32.17 6.73
N THR A 15 29.07 32.99 6.40
CA THR A 15 27.70 32.75 6.76
C THR A 15 27.36 31.43 6.11
N SER A 16 27.37 30.35 6.91
CA SER A 16 26.65 29.14 6.60
C SER A 16 25.18 29.55 6.50
N THR A 17 24.75 29.88 5.31
CA THR A 17 23.33 29.91 4.98
C THR A 17 22.86 28.49 5.24
N ASP A 18 22.25 28.28 6.40
CA ASP A 18 21.42 27.13 6.66
C ASP A 18 20.29 27.18 5.62
N GLU A 19 20.55 26.61 4.45
CA GLU A 19 19.45 26.19 3.58
C GLU A 19 18.53 25.32 4.44
N PRO A 20 17.22 25.60 4.47
CA PRO A 20 16.30 24.79 5.24
C PRO A 20 16.47 23.34 4.77
N ARG A 21 17.02 22.51 5.65
CA ARG A 21 17.23 21.08 5.37
C ARG A 21 15.89 20.49 5.00
N THR A 22 15.66 20.32 3.69
CA THR A 22 14.39 19.85 3.11
C THR A 22 14.12 18.35 3.37
N GLY A 23 15.01 17.66 4.11
CA GLY A 23 14.94 16.22 4.41
C GLY A 23 14.83 15.92 5.90
N LEU A 24 14.75 14.62 6.24
CA LEU A 24 14.81 14.14 7.61
C LEU A 24 16.23 14.33 8.20
N SER A 25 16.27 14.48 9.53
CA SER A 25 17.54 14.42 10.28
C SER A 25 18.16 13.01 10.22
N ARG A 26 19.44 12.87 10.51
CA ARG A 26 20.12 11.56 10.59
C ARG A 26 19.40 10.61 11.56
N THR A 27 18.99 11.11 12.72
CA THR A 27 18.20 10.35 13.69
C THR A 27 16.84 9.93 13.12
N GLY A 28 16.17 10.83 12.38
CA GLY A 28 14.93 10.52 11.71
C GLY A 28 15.08 9.35 10.71
N HIS A 29 16.10 9.39 9.87
CA HIS A 29 16.40 8.27 8.95
C HIS A 29 16.71 6.96 9.68
N THR A 30 17.43 7.00 10.80
CA THR A 30 17.70 5.81 11.60
C THR A 30 16.42 5.21 12.18
N ILE A 31 15.53 6.04 12.74
CA ILE A 31 14.24 5.60 13.26
C ILE A 31 13.40 4.95 12.15
N VAL A 32 13.31 5.59 10.99
CA VAL A 32 12.59 5.06 9.84
C VAL A 32 13.17 3.73 9.38
N ALA A 33 14.52 3.62 9.32
CA ALA A 33 15.20 2.37 8.94
C ALA A 33 14.87 1.24 9.92
N VAL A 34 14.84 1.50 11.23
CA VAL A 34 14.46 0.48 12.24
C VAL A 34 13.04 -0.02 12.00
N PHE A 35 12.05 0.88 11.83
CA PHE A 35 10.68 0.47 11.53
C PHE A 35 10.56 -0.30 10.22
N LEU A 36 11.22 0.16 9.14
CA LEU A 36 11.24 -0.54 7.86
C LEU A 36 11.91 -1.91 7.96
N GLY A 37 12.95 -2.05 8.79
CA GLY A 37 13.61 -3.34 9.07
C GLY A 37 12.64 -4.33 9.72
N PHE A 38 11.85 -3.91 10.71
CA PHE A 38 10.81 -4.74 11.31
C PHE A 38 9.73 -5.13 10.30
N ILE A 39 9.23 -4.15 9.50
CA ILE A 39 8.23 -4.41 8.48
C ILE A 39 8.77 -5.41 7.44
N LEU A 40 10.01 -5.23 7.00
CA LEU A 40 10.66 -6.13 6.04
C LEU A 40 10.76 -7.55 6.59
N LEU A 41 11.27 -7.71 7.82
CA LEU A 41 11.45 -9.01 8.44
C LEU A 41 10.10 -9.73 8.62
N PHE A 42 9.17 -9.11 9.32
CA PHE A 42 7.89 -9.74 9.63
C PHE A 42 6.97 -9.84 8.40
N GLY A 43 6.97 -8.82 7.54
CA GLY A 43 6.21 -8.87 6.28
C GLY A 43 6.70 -9.99 5.37
N PHE A 44 8.00 -10.11 5.17
CA PHE A 44 8.57 -11.18 4.35
C PHE A 44 8.29 -12.57 4.94
N LEU A 45 8.61 -12.78 6.22
CA LEU A 45 8.45 -14.09 6.86
C LEU A 45 6.98 -14.53 6.93
N ASN A 46 6.08 -13.64 7.32
CA ASN A 46 4.67 -13.97 7.45
C ASN A 46 4.03 -14.32 6.10
N ASN A 47 4.33 -13.55 5.05
CA ASN A 47 3.82 -13.84 3.71
C ASN A 47 4.45 -15.12 3.14
N LEU A 48 5.74 -15.36 3.37
CA LEU A 48 6.40 -16.60 2.98
C LEU A 48 5.75 -17.82 3.65
N ILE A 49 5.42 -17.72 4.94
CA ILE A 49 4.72 -18.80 5.67
C ILE A 49 3.36 -19.07 5.01
N VAL A 50 2.57 -18.04 4.67
CA VAL A 50 1.29 -18.21 3.98
C VAL A 50 1.47 -18.94 2.65
N LEU A 51 2.45 -18.51 1.84
CA LEU A 51 2.75 -19.14 0.55
C LEU A 51 3.14 -20.62 0.71
N ILE A 52 4.01 -20.94 1.68
CA ILE A 52 4.43 -22.33 1.96
C ILE A 52 3.25 -23.18 2.43
N LEU A 53 2.43 -22.68 3.35
CA LEU A 53 1.25 -23.39 3.85
C LEU A 53 0.28 -23.70 2.69
N PHE A 54 0.09 -22.76 1.80
CA PHE A 54 -0.78 -22.93 0.64
C PHE A 54 -0.24 -23.97 -0.36
N CYS A 55 1.08 -24.00 -0.54
CA CYS A 55 1.73 -25.03 -1.36
C CYS A 55 1.63 -26.42 -0.72
N LYS A 56 1.80 -26.50 0.61
CA LYS A 56 1.86 -27.76 1.35
C LYS A 56 0.47 -28.41 1.55
N PHE A 57 -0.55 -27.60 1.87
CA PHE A 57 -1.88 -28.11 2.23
C PHE A 57 -2.89 -27.91 1.10
N LYS A 58 -3.27 -28.99 0.42
CA LYS A 58 -4.28 -28.98 -0.68
C LYS A 58 -5.66 -28.50 -0.19
N THR A 59 -6.01 -28.71 1.07
CA THR A 59 -7.26 -28.25 1.71
C THR A 59 -7.42 -26.73 1.74
N LEU A 60 -6.28 -25.99 1.70
CA LEU A 60 -6.30 -24.54 1.64
C LEU A 60 -6.53 -23.98 0.22
N ARG A 61 -6.51 -24.83 -0.81
CA ARG A 61 -6.68 -24.42 -2.21
C ARG A 61 -8.14 -24.31 -2.58
N ASN A 62 -8.84 -23.34 -2.02
CA ASN A 62 -10.20 -22.97 -2.39
C ASN A 62 -10.22 -21.58 -3.06
N PRO A 63 -11.29 -21.21 -3.78
CA PRO A 63 -11.36 -19.95 -4.52
C PRO A 63 -11.10 -18.70 -3.68
N VAL A 64 -11.59 -18.67 -2.44
CA VAL A 64 -11.36 -17.56 -1.50
C VAL A 64 -9.89 -17.42 -1.16
N ASN A 65 -9.29 -18.53 -0.80
CA ASN A 65 -7.87 -18.54 -0.41
C ASN A 65 -6.94 -18.25 -1.58
N MET A 66 -7.38 -18.44 -2.84
CA MET A 66 -6.63 -18.01 -4.02
C MET A 66 -6.46 -16.48 -4.07
N LEU A 67 -7.50 -15.73 -3.73
CA LEU A 67 -7.43 -14.27 -3.65
C LEU A 67 -6.57 -13.82 -2.46
N LEU A 68 -6.67 -14.51 -1.31
CA LEU A 68 -5.80 -14.26 -0.17
C LEU A 68 -4.33 -14.56 -0.48
N LEU A 69 -4.06 -15.63 -1.23
CA LEU A 69 -2.74 -15.96 -1.72
C LEU A 69 -2.18 -14.87 -2.65
N ASN A 70 -3.03 -14.34 -3.54
CA ASN A 70 -2.65 -13.24 -4.42
C ASN A 70 -2.25 -11.98 -3.64
N ILE A 71 -2.97 -11.66 -2.57
CA ILE A 71 -2.61 -10.55 -1.67
C ILE A 71 -1.26 -10.84 -1.01
N SER A 72 -1.05 -12.04 -0.46
CA SER A 72 0.23 -12.40 0.18
C SER A 72 1.39 -12.38 -0.82
N ALA A 73 1.17 -12.80 -2.06
CA ALA A 73 2.19 -12.72 -3.11
C ALA A 73 2.55 -11.27 -3.45
N SER A 74 1.56 -10.40 -3.62
CA SER A 74 1.82 -8.97 -3.88
C SER A 74 2.48 -8.27 -2.69
N ASP A 75 2.07 -8.56 -1.46
CA ASP A 75 2.67 -8.02 -0.24
C ASP A 75 4.15 -8.48 -0.09
N MET A 76 4.46 -9.73 -0.42
CA MET A 76 5.83 -10.22 -0.45
C MET A 76 6.68 -9.51 -1.51
N LEU A 77 6.11 -9.25 -2.69
CA LEU A 77 6.79 -8.46 -3.74
C LEU A 77 7.02 -7.01 -3.30
N VAL A 78 6.11 -6.39 -2.55
CA VAL A 78 6.34 -5.07 -1.92
C VAL A 78 7.50 -5.13 -0.93
N CYS A 79 7.61 -6.18 -0.12
CA CYS A 79 8.73 -6.35 0.81
C CYS A 79 10.06 -6.41 0.06
N ILE A 80 10.16 -7.24 -0.99
CA ILE A 80 11.40 -7.47 -1.74
C ILE A 80 11.78 -6.24 -2.57
N SER A 81 10.84 -5.67 -3.34
CA SER A 81 11.13 -4.63 -4.32
C SER A 81 10.91 -3.21 -3.79
N GLY A 82 10.19 -3.05 -2.70
CA GLY A 82 9.84 -1.76 -2.12
C GLY A 82 10.52 -1.52 -0.79
N THR A 83 10.12 -2.26 0.24
CA THR A 83 10.57 -2.03 1.62
C THR A 83 12.08 -2.18 1.75
N THR A 84 12.71 -3.13 1.04
CA THR A 84 14.17 -3.32 1.04
C THR A 84 14.90 -2.08 0.53
N PHE A 85 14.49 -1.50 -0.61
CA PHE A 85 15.14 -0.31 -1.15
C PHE A 85 14.95 0.91 -0.25
N SER A 86 13.76 1.12 0.31
CA SER A 86 13.52 2.18 1.29
C SER A 86 14.33 1.99 2.56
N PHE A 87 14.45 0.77 3.07
CA PHE A 87 15.25 0.44 4.24
C PHE A 87 16.72 0.82 4.04
N VAL A 88 17.32 0.34 2.95
CA VAL A 88 18.74 0.63 2.63
C VAL A 88 18.93 2.13 2.37
N SER A 89 18.01 2.79 1.65
CA SER A 89 18.09 4.23 1.39
C SER A 89 18.06 5.05 2.69
N ASN A 90 17.30 4.63 3.70
CA ASN A 90 17.28 5.30 5.00
C ASN A 90 18.57 5.05 5.80
N ILE A 91 19.22 3.90 5.68
CA ILE A 91 20.56 3.67 6.27
C ILE A 91 21.57 4.68 5.70
N TYR A 92 21.55 4.90 4.39
CA TYR A 92 22.42 5.87 3.72
C TYR A 92 21.95 7.33 3.84
N GLY A 93 20.72 7.57 4.29
CA GLY A 93 20.13 8.91 4.38
C GLY A 93 19.77 9.54 3.03
N LYS A 94 19.79 8.78 1.94
CA LYS A 94 19.46 9.23 0.59
C LYS A 94 19.00 8.07 -0.29
N TRP A 95 18.27 8.38 -1.35
CA TRP A 95 17.88 7.39 -2.36
C TRP A 95 19.10 6.79 -3.08
N ILE A 96 19.15 5.45 -3.13
CA ILE A 96 20.29 4.71 -3.69
C ILE A 96 20.07 4.19 -5.11
N GLY A 97 18.84 4.19 -5.61
CA GLY A 97 18.47 3.53 -6.88
C GLY A 97 18.63 4.39 -8.13
N GLY A 98 19.10 5.64 -8.01
CA GLY A 98 19.15 6.56 -9.14
C GLY A 98 17.75 6.90 -9.70
N GLU A 99 17.67 7.58 -10.84
CA GLU A 99 16.40 8.02 -11.44
C GLU A 99 15.60 6.84 -11.99
N HIS A 100 16.22 5.95 -12.75
CA HIS A 100 15.53 4.77 -13.30
C HIS A 100 15.03 3.83 -12.21
N GLY A 101 15.84 3.59 -11.18
CA GLY A 101 15.41 2.81 -10.00
C GLY A 101 14.28 3.46 -9.24
N CYS A 102 14.23 4.80 -9.17
CA CYS A 102 13.13 5.55 -8.57
C CYS A 102 11.82 5.34 -9.34
N ARG A 103 11.85 5.46 -10.66
CA ARG A 103 10.69 5.23 -11.54
C ARG A 103 10.18 3.79 -11.40
N TRP A 104 11.08 2.82 -11.45
CA TRP A 104 10.74 1.41 -11.27
C TRP A 104 10.16 1.14 -9.89
N TYR A 105 10.78 1.66 -8.83
CA TYR A 105 10.30 1.51 -7.47
C TYR A 105 8.88 2.09 -7.29
N GLY A 106 8.62 3.30 -7.79
CA GLY A 106 7.29 3.92 -7.73
C GLY A 106 6.25 3.09 -8.46
N PHE A 107 6.58 2.59 -9.66
CA PHE A 107 5.73 1.73 -10.47
C PHE A 107 5.37 0.42 -9.75
N VAL A 108 6.37 -0.35 -9.30
CA VAL A 108 6.10 -1.68 -8.71
C VAL A 108 5.37 -1.60 -7.36
N ASN A 109 5.69 -0.61 -6.52
CA ASN A 109 4.98 -0.42 -5.25
C ASN A 109 3.53 0.00 -5.45
N SER A 110 3.26 0.89 -6.41
CA SER A 110 1.90 1.28 -6.79
C SER A 110 1.14 0.08 -7.37
N CYS A 111 1.77 -0.67 -8.27
CA CYS A 111 1.18 -1.85 -8.88
C CYS A 111 0.75 -2.88 -7.84
N PHE A 112 1.64 -3.29 -6.96
CA PHE A 112 1.37 -4.31 -5.96
C PHE A 112 0.37 -3.83 -4.89
N GLY A 113 0.40 -2.56 -4.50
CA GLY A 113 -0.59 -1.97 -3.61
C GLY A 113 -2.00 -2.00 -4.22
N ILE A 114 -2.15 -1.65 -5.50
CA ILE A 114 -3.44 -1.71 -6.20
C ILE A 114 -3.91 -3.17 -6.37
N VAL A 115 -3.01 -4.12 -6.69
CA VAL A 115 -3.35 -5.55 -6.75
C VAL A 115 -3.97 -6.01 -5.43
N SER A 116 -3.37 -5.67 -4.29
CA SER A 116 -3.90 -6.03 -2.96
C SER A 116 -5.29 -5.44 -2.74
N LEU A 117 -5.51 -4.15 -3.03
CA LEU A 117 -6.80 -3.49 -2.84
C LEU A 117 -7.90 -4.06 -3.75
N ILE A 118 -7.60 -4.26 -5.02
CA ILE A 118 -8.56 -4.83 -5.98
C ILE A 118 -8.87 -6.29 -5.61
N SER A 119 -7.88 -7.05 -5.16
CA SER A 119 -8.12 -8.42 -4.66
C SER A 119 -9.06 -8.44 -3.46
N LEU A 120 -8.96 -7.49 -2.52
CA LEU A 120 -9.90 -7.32 -1.40
C LEU A 120 -11.32 -6.96 -1.88
N ALA A 121 -11.44 -6.09 -2.89
CA ALA A 121 -12.74 -5.74 -3.47
C ALA A 121 -13.40 -6.94 -4.17
N ILE A 122 -12.63 -7.70 -4.95
CA ILE A 122 -13.12 -8.93 -5.61
C ILE A 122 -13.50 -9.98 -4.57
N LEU A 123 -12.71 -10.14 -3.51
CA LEU A 123 -12.98 -11.07 -2.42
C LEU A 123 -14.28 -10.70 -1.68
N SER A 124 -14.53 -9.40 -1.48
CA SER A 124 -15.77 -8.88 -0.88
C SER A 124 -16.99 -9.23 -1.73
N TYR A 125 -16.89 -9.03 -3.03
CA TYR A 125 -17.95 -9.36 -3.98
C TYR A 125 -18.17 -10.89 -4.05
N GLU A 126 -17.11 -11.68 -4.07
CA GLU A 126 -17.18 -13.14 -4.08
C GLU A 126 -17.89 -13.68 -2.84
N ARG A 127 -17.57 -13.13 -1.66
CA ARG A 127 -18.26 -13.47 -0.39
C ARG A 127 -19.74 -13.09 -0.43
N TYR A 128 -20.05 -11.89 -0.88
CA TYR A 128 -21.44 -11.45 -1.05
C TYR A 128 -22.21 -12.38 -2.01
N SER A 129 -21.67 -12.64 -3.19
CA SER A 129 -22.29 -13.49 -4.20
C SER A 129 -22.52 -14.92 -3.71
N THR A 130 -21.54 -15.53 -3.05
CA THR A 130 -21.63 -16.91 -2.55
C THR A 130 -22.68 -17.04 -1.45
N LEU A 131 -22.74 -16.09 -0.51
CA LEU A 131 -23.68 -16.15 0.61
C LEU A 131 -25.12 -15.80 0.21
N THR A 132 -25.32 -14.93 -0.78
CA THR A 132 -26.64 -14.49 -1.24
C THR A 132 -27.23 -15.45 -2.27
N SER A 133 -26.45 -15.90 -3.25
CA SER A 133 -26.97 -16.71 -4.37
C SER A 133 -27.00 -18.21 -4.07
N LYS A 134 -26.50 -18.66 -2.92
CA LYS A 134 -26.30 -20.10 -2.59
C LYS A 134 -25.49 -20.88 -3.66
N ARG A 135 -24.83 -20.17 -4.56
CA ARG A 135 -23.90 -20.74 -5.52
C ARG A 135 -22.57 -21.02 -4.82
N GLY A 136 -22.03 -22.20 -5.00
CA GLY A 136 -20.69 -22.52 -4.53
C GLY A 136 -19.64 -21.55 -5.11
N SER A 137 -18.55 -21.38 -4.37
CA SER A 137 -17.40 -20.61 -4.82
C SER A 137 -16.80 -21.25 -6.09
N ASP A 138 -16.55 -20.43 -7.11
CA ASP A 138 -16.10 -20.87 -8.44
C ASP A 138 -14.60 -20.57 -8.62
N TYR A 139 -13.84 -21.64 -8.84
CA TYR A 139 -12.39 -21.55 -8.99
C TYR A 139 -11.96 -20.76 -10.23
N GLN A 140 -12.69 -20.90 -11.34
CA GLN A 140 -12.41 -20.16 -12.58
C GLN A 140 -12.62 -18.66 -12.36
N LYS A 141 -13.68 -18.27 -11.66
CA LYS A 141 -13.93 -16.86 -11.33
C LYS A 141 -12.86 -16.28 -10.41
N ALA A 142 -12.36 -17.07 -9.45
CA ALA A 142 -11.24 -16.63 -8.59
C ALA A 142 -9.96 -16.41 -9.40
N LEU A 143 -9.63 -17.30 -10.34
CA LEU A 143 -8.48 -17.13 -11.23
C LEU A 143 -8.63 -15.92 -12.15
N LEU A 144 -9.82 -15.71 -12.72
CA LEU A 144 -10.12 -14.49 -13.50
C LEU A 144 -10.00 -13.24 -12.63
N GLY A 145 -10.43 -13.30 -11.37
CA GLY A 145 -10.29 -12.23 -10.41
C GLY A 145 -8.81 -11.91 -10.11
N VAL A 146 -7.97 -12.92 -9.93
CA VAL A 146 -6.52 -12.76 -9.78
C VAL A 146 -5.94 -12.09 -11.01
N GLY A 147 -6.13 -12.65 -12.20
CA GLY A 147 -5.64 -12.05 -13.45
C GLY A 147 -6.16 -10.64 -13.69
N GLY A 148 -7.45 -10.41 -13.41
CA GLY A 148 -8.10 -9.12 -13.52
C GLY A 148 -7.50 -8.07 -12.57
N SER A 149 -7.14 -8.45 -11.33
CA SER A 149 -6.50 -7.52 -10.38
C SER A 149 -5.13 -7.04 -10.87
N TRP A 150 -4.33 -7.91 -11.49
CA TRP A 150 -3.04 -7.55 -12.08
C TRP A 150 -3.20 -6.68 -13.31
N LEU A 151 -4.10 -7.05 -14.23
CA LEU A 151 -4.38 -6.26 -15.44
C LEU A 151 -4.89 -4.86 -15.08
N TYR A 152 -5.85 -4.78 -14.15
CA TYR A 152 -6.38 -3.50 -13.67
C TYR A 152 -5.29 -2.63 -13.05
N SER A 153 -4.42 -3.22 -12.25
CA SER A 153 -3.30 -2.52 -11.64
C SER A 153 -2.34 -1.95 -12.69
N LEU A 154 -2.00 -2.73 -13.71
CA LEU A 154 -1.13 -2.29 -14.81
C LEU A 154 -1.75 -1.13 -15.59
N VAL A 155 -3.07 -1.17 -15.88
CA VAL A 155 -3.77 -0.06 -16.55
C VAL A 155 -3.57 1.27 -15.83
N TRP A 156 -3.52 1.26 -14.50
CA TRP A 156 -3.36 2.47 -13.70
C TRP A 156 -1.91 2.81 -13.32
N THR A 157 -0.98 1.88 -13.42
CA THR A 157 0.41 2.12 -12.99
C THR A 157 1.40 2.28 -14.13
N VAL A 158 1.08 1.84 -15.34
CA VAL A 158 1.89 2.06 -16.54
C VAL A 158 1.85 3.51 -17.05
N PRO A 159 0.71 4.23 -17.04
CA PRO A 159 0.61 5.59 -17.59
C PRO A 159 1.70 6.58 -17.12
N PRO A 160 2.12 6.63 -15.83
CA PRO A 160 3.21 7.52 -15.43
C PRO A 160 4.58 7.16 -16.02
N LEU A 161 4.75 5.97 -16.57
CA LEU A 161 5.97 5.57 -17.28
C LEU A 161 6.00 6.09 -18.72
N ILE A 162 4.82 6.37 -19.31
CA ILE A 162 4.65 6.77 -20.71
C ILE A 162 4.18 8.22 -20.87
N GLY A 163 4.17 9.01 -19.79
CA GLY A 163 3.98 10.47 -19.85
C GLY A 163 2.68 11.00 -19.27
N TRP A 164 1.71 10.16 -18.84
CA TRP A 164 0.55 10.65 -18.10
C TRP A 164 0.88 10.67 -16.60
N SER A 165 1.38 11.81 -16.11
CA SER A 165 2.07 11.98 -14.83
C SER A 165 3.49 11.38 -14.83
N SER A 166 4.10 11.18 -13.68
CA SER A 166 5.41 10.55 -13.51
C SER A 166 5.64 10.01 -12.11
N TYR A 167 6.60 9.09 -11.99
CA TYR A 167 7.16 8.69 -10.70
C TYR A 167 8.37 9.54 -10.35
N GLY A 168 8.53 9.87 -9.07
CA GLY A 168 9.64 10.68 -8.60
C GLY A 168 9.91 10.51 -7.11
N LEU A 169 11.00 11.12 -6.67
CA LEU A 169 11.45 11.08 -5.28
C LEU A 169 10.46 11.77 -4.37
N GLU A 170 10.11 11.14 -3.26
CA GLU A 170 9.30 11.73 -2.19
C GLU A 170 10.11 12.75 -1.38
N ARG A 171 9.43 13.64 -0.64
CA ARG A 171 10.07 14.72 0.14
C ARG A 171 11.11 14.24 1.15
N ALA A 172 10.95 13.04 1.69
CA ALA A 172 11.91 12.44 2.62
C ALA A 172 13.24 12.03 1.96
N GLY A 173 13.26 11.92 0.63
CA GLY A 173 14.48 11.62 -0.13
C GLY A 173 14.94 10.17 -0.08
N THR A 174 14.13 9.23 0.40
CA THR A 174 14.48 7.80 0.58
C THR A 174 13.47 6.81 0.02
N SER A 175 12.44 7.32 -0.65
CA SER A 175 11.42 6.54 -1.36
C SER A 175 10.89 7.31 -2.57
N CYS A 176 10.23 6.61 -3.47
CA CYS A 176 9.67 7.17 -4.69
C CYS A 176 8.19 6.78 -4.84
N SER A 177 7.41 7.68 -5.40
CA SER A 177 5.99 7.46 -5.69
C SER A 177 5.54 8.32 -6.86
N VAL A 178 4.25 8.35 -7.15
CA VAL A 178 3.66 9.34 -8.05
C VAL A 178 4.04 10.75 -7.58
N ARG A 179 4.32 11.65 -8.49
CA ARG A 179 4.62 13.05 -8.18
C ARG A 179 3.35 13.80 -7.78
N TRP A 180 2.98 13.70 -6.50
CA TRP A 180 1.78 14.32 -5.93
C TRP A 180 1.77 15.85 -6.00
N THR A 181 2.93 16.49 -6.06
CA THR A 181 3.09 17.95 -6.07
C THR A 181 3.20 18.55 -7.47
N SER A 182 2.96 17.79 -8.53
CA SER A 182 2.99 18.29 -9.90
C SER A 182 1.69 19.05 -10.20
N GLU A 183 1.83 20.32 -10.64
CA GLU A 183 0.69 21.19 -10.97
C GLU A 183 0.30 21.12 -12.44
N THR A 184 0.92 20.23 -13.24
CA THR A 184 0.54 20.09 -14.66
C THR A 184 -0.84 19.46 -14.79
N PRO A 185 -1.70 19.93 -15.74
CA PRO A 185 -3.03 19.38 -15.95
C PRO A 185 -3.06 17.87 -16.14
N GLU A 186 -2.06 17.32 -16.84
CA GLU A 186 -1.90 15.89 -17.07
C GLU A 186 -1.67 15.13 -15.76
N SER A 187 -0.80 15.64 -14.88
CA SER A 187 -0.53 15.02 -13.59
C SER A 187 -1.74 15.09 -12.67
N VAL A 188 -2.43 16.24 -12.61
CA VAL A 188 -3.62 16.40 -11.79
C VAL A 188 -4.75 15.49 -12.28
N SER A 189 -4.97 15.40 -13.59
CA SER A 189 -5.99 14.51 -14.16
C SER A 189 -5.72 13.05 -13.83
N TYR A 190 -4.45 12.61 -13.94
CA TYR A 190 -4.05 11.25 -13.56
C TYR A 190 -4.33 10.96 -12.07
N ILE A 191 -3.94 11.89 -11.18
CA ILE A 191 -4.12 11.74 -9.74
C ILE A 191 -5.61 11.61 -9.39
N ILE A 192 -6.47 12.46 -9.99
CA ILE A 192 -7.93 12.37 -9.80
C ILE A 192 -8.45 11.01 -10.24
N CYS A 193 -8.07 10.55 -11.43
CA CYS A 193 -8.49 9.25 -11.94
C CYS A 193 -7.98 8.12 -11.03
N LEU A 194 -6.72 8.16 -10.61
CA LEU A 194 -6.13 7.17 -9.70
C LEU A 194 -6.93 7.07 -8.39
N PHE A 195 -7.28 8.21 -7.77
CA PHE A 195 -8.09 8.22 -6.56
C PHE A 195 -9.50 7.67 -6.77
N ILE A 196 -10.17 8.08 -7.84
CA ILE A 196 -11.53 7.61 -8.14
C ILE A 196 -11.53 6.09 -8.39
N PHE A 197 -10.71 5.63 -9.33
CA PHE A 197 -10.75 4.25 -9.79
C PHE A 197 -9.99 3.26 -8.88
N CYS A 198 -8.89 3.69 -8.26
CA CYS A 198 -8.07 2.79 -7.43
C CYS A 198 -8.30 2.94 -5.93
N LEU A 199 -9.16 3.86 -5.46
CA LEU A 199 -9.50 3.99 -4.05
C LEU A 199 -11.03 4.09 -3.84
N VAL A 200 -11.68 5.12 -4.39
CA VAL A 200 -13.08 5.42 -4.06
C VAL A 200 -14.02 4.29 -4.54
N ILE A 201 -13.91 3.89 -5.80
CA ILE A 201 -14.78 2.84 -6.37
C ILE A 201 -14.57 1.50 -5.66
N PRO A 202 -13.34 0.97 -5.47
CA PRO A 202 -13.14 -0.27 -4.73
C PRO A 202 -13.69 -0.22 -3.30
N VAL A 203 -13.51 0.89 -2.59
CA VAL A 203 -14.05 1.06 -1.22
C VAL A 203 -15.57 1.07 -1.22
N ILE A 204 -16.22 1.77 -2.17
CA ILE A 204 -17.69 1.77 -2.31
C ILE A 204 -18.20 0.36 -2.59
N VAL A 205 -17.55 -0.41 -3.47
CA VAL A 205 -17.91 -1.80 -3.77
C VAL A 205 -17.83 -2.66 -2.50
N MET A 206 -16.75 -2.53 -1.72
CA MET A 206 -16.59 -3.25 -0.47
C MET A 206 -17.69 -2.89 0.54
N ILE A 207 -17.95 -1.61 0.74
CA ILE A 207 -19.01 -1.12 1.66
C ILE A 207 -20.37 -1.65 1.22
N TYR A 208 -20.70 -1.57 -0.08
CA TYR A 208 -21.96 -2.07 -0.61
C TYR A 208 -22.12 -3.57 -0.36
N CYS A 209 -21.11 -4.37 -0.71
CA CYS A 209 -21.15 -5.81 -0.52
C CYS A 209 -21.40 -6.21 0.93
N TYR A 210 -20.71 -5.54 1.88
CA TYR A 210 -20.87 -5.86 3.32
C TYR A 210 -22.15 -5.29 3.92
N ALA A 211 -22.61 -4.12 3.51
CA ALA A 211 -23.89 -3.58 3.93
C ALA A 211 -25.05 -4.50 3.52
N ARG A 212 -25.05 -4.96 2.27
CA ARG A 212 -26.05 -5.92 1.76
C ARG A 212 -25.96 -7.26 2.48
N LEU A 213 -24.76 -7.77 2.66
CA LEU A 213 -24.55 -9.03 3.35
C LEU A 213 -25.02 -8.97 4.82
N PHE A 214 -24.74 -7.87 5.52
CA PHE A 214 -25.20 -7.66 6.88
C PHE A 214 -26.74 -7.60 6.98
N TYR A 215 -27.36 -6.93 5.99
CA TYR A 215 -28.84 -6.86 5.89
C TYR A 215 -29.44 -8.26 5.70
N ASP A 216 -28.94 -9.03 4.74
CA ASP A 216 -29.41 -10.37 4.43
C ASP A 216 -29.24 -11.33 5.61
N VAL A 217 -28.12 -11.22 6.32
CA VAL A 217 -27.83 -11.99 7.52
C VAL A 217 -28.80 -11.69 8.66
N LYS A 218 -29.16 -10.41 8.89
CA LYS A 218 -30.16 -10.04 9.89
C LYS A 218 -31.53 -10.62 9.59
N GLN A 219 -31.95 -10.61 8.32
CA GLN A 219 -33.24 -11.17 7.93
C GLN A 219 -33.33 -12.68 8.09
N VAL A 220 -32.26 -13.40 7.69
CA VAL A 220 -32.21 -14.87 7.73
C VAL A 220 -31.80 -15.40 9.12
N GLY A 221 -31.27 -14.53 9.99
CA GLY A 221 -30.72 -14.88 11.32
C GLY A 221 -31.65 -15.61 12.27
N LYS A 222 -32.97 -15.61 12.01
CA LYS A 222 -33.96 -16.31 12.82
C LYS A 222 -34.10 -17.82 12.53
N ILE A 223 -33.53 -18.37 11.44
CA ILE A 223 -34.02 -19.65 10.93
C ILE A 223 -33.06 -20.85 11.02
N ARG A 224 -31.72 -20.71 11.05
CA ARG A 224 -30.86 -21.92 11.14
C ARG A 224 -29.43 -21.65 11.64
N LYS A 225 -29.07 -22.22 12.79
CA LYS A 225 -27.69 -22.29 13.31
C LYS A 225 -27.04 -23.61 12.87
N THR A 226 -26.47 -23.68 11.68
CA THR A 226 -25.68 -24.85 11.23
C THR A 226 -24.18 -24.59 11.37
N SER A 227 -23.36 -25.64 11.57
CA SER A 227 -21.90 -25.56 11.66
C SER A 227 -21.27 -24.93 10.40
N ALA A 228 -21.78 -25.25 9.22
CA ALA A 228 -21.36 -24.64 7.95
C ALA A 228 -21.52 -23.11 7.97
N ARG A 229 -22.61 -22.60 8.53
CA ARG A 229 -22.88 -21.17 8.65
C ARG A 229 -21.92 -20.47 9.60
N LYS A 230 -21.53 -21.10 10.70
CA LYS A 230 -20.52 -20.55 11.61
C LYS A 230 -19.18 -20.34 10.90
N ARG A 231 -18.78 -21.32 10.06
CA ARG A 231 -17.54 -21.24 9.27
C ARG A 231 -17.60 -20.10 8.26
N GLU A 232 -18.73 -19.92 7.55
CA GLU A 232 -18.90 -18.82 6.60
C GLU A 232 -18.83 -17.44 7.27
N PHE A 233 -19.44 -17.29 8.46
CA PHE A 233 -19.34 -16.08 9.25
C PHE A 233 -17.92 -15.80 9.73
N HIS A 234 -17.19 -16.82 10.07
CA HIS A 234 -15.80 -16.67 10.50
C HIS A 234 -14.92 -16.14 9.34
N VAL A 235 -15.07 -16.72 8.14
CA VAL A 235 -14.36 -16.22 6.92
C VAL A 235 -14.78 -14.78 6.60
N LEU A 236 -16.07 -14.47 6.72
CA LEU A 236 -16.59 -13.12 6.52
C LEU A 236 -15.93 -12.12 7.49
N PHE A 237 -15.90 -12.46 8.78
CA PHE A 237 -15.27 -11.61 9.79
C PHE A 237 -13.77 -11.42 9.55
N MET A 238 -13.06 -12.47 9.12
CA MET A 238 -11.66 -12.39 8.72
C MET A 238 -11.45 -11.39 7.58
N VAL A 239 -12.27 -11.45 6.54
CA VAL A 239 -12.14 -10.54 5.38
C VAL A 239 -12.47 -9.10 5.77
N ILE A 240 -13.51 -8.87 6.57
CA ILE A 240 -13.84 -7.53 7.09
C ILE A 240 -12.66 -6.96 7.89
N THR A 241 -12.08 -7.76 8.79
CA THR A 241 -10.93 -7.35 9.60
C THR A 241 -9.73 -6.97 8.72
N THR A 242 -9.47 -7.77 7.67
CA THR A 242 -8.40 -7.48 6.70
C THR A 242 -8.64 -6.16 5.98
N ILE A 243 -9.87 -5.89 5.53
CA ILE A 243 -10.20 -4.63 4.85
C ILE A 243 -10.04 -3.43 5.77
N ILE A 244 -10.56 -3.52 7.00
CA ILE A 244 -10.43 -2.44 7.98
C ILE A 244 -8.95 -2.16 8.26
N CYS A 245 -8.16 -3.21 8.49
CA CYS A 245 -6.72 -3.07 8.72
C CYS A 245 -6.01 -2.43 7.53
N TYR A 246 -6.32 -2.90 6.30
CA TYR A 246 -5.77 -2.32 5.07
C TYR A 246 -6.10 -0.83 4.95
N LEU A 247 -7.36 -0.45 5.15
CA LEU A 247 -7.79 0.95 5.06
C LEU A 247 -7.12 1.82 6.13
N ILE A 248 -7.00 1.35 7.38
CA ILE A 248 -6.29 2.06 8.46
C ILE A 248 -4.83 2.31 8.06
N CYS A 249 -4.18 1.34 7.41
CA CYS A 249 -2.79 1.47 6.98
C CYS A 249 -2.63 2.44 5.79
N TRP A 250 -3.55 2.44 4.82
CA TRP A 250 -3.41 3.18 3.56
C TRP A 250 -4.09 4.54 3.53
N MET A 251 -5.18 4.75 4.29
CA MET A 251 -5.92 6.02 4.27
C MET A 251 -5.06 7.24 4.66
N PRO A 252 -4.17 7.17 5.68
CA PRO A 252 -3.30 8.29 5.99
C PRO A 252 -2.39 8.71 4.82
N TYR A 253 -1.87 7.72 4.06
CA TYR A 253 -1.07 7.99 2.87
C TYR A 253 -1.90 8.66 1.77
N GLY A 254 -3.12 8.19 1.52
CA GLY A 254 -4.06 8.79 0.58
C GLY A 254 -4.41 10.24 0.94
N VAL A 255 -4.67 10.52 2.22
CA VAL A 255 -4.95 11.88 2.70
C VAL A 255 -3.75 12.81 2.46
N ILE A 256 -2.54 12.38 2.81
CA ILE A 256 -1.33 13.17 2.59
C ILE A 256 -1.07 13.39 1.09
N ALA A 257 -1.31 12.40 0.24
CA ALA A 257 -1.20 12.55 -1.21
C ALA A 257 -2.19 13.59 -1.77
N LEU A 258 -3.44 13.59 -1.30
CA LEU A 258 -4.44 14.60 -1.67
C LEU A 258 -4.04 16.01 -1.18
N LEU A 259 -3.56 16.11 0.06
CA LEU A 259 -3.07 17.38 0.60
C LEU A 259 -1.83 17.89 -0.15
N ALA A 260 -0.97 17.01 -0.61
CA ALA A 260 0.19 17.37 -1.43
C ALA A 260 -0.20 17.85 -2.83
N THR A 261 -1.30 17.31 -3.39
CA THR A 261 -1.77 17.63 -4.74
C THR A 261 -2.63 18.92 -4.76
N PHE A 262 -3.55 19.06 -3.80
CA PHE A 262 -4.56 20.13 -3.82
C PHE A 262 -4.36 21.17 -2.71
N GLY A 263 -3.44 20.92 -1.75
CA GLY A 263 -3.12 21.83 -0.67
C GLY A 263 -2.15 22.93 -1.09
N ARG A 264 -1.88 23.87 -0.16
CA ARG A 264 -0.89 24.90 -0.40
C ARG A 264 0.52 24.31 -0.49
N PRO A 265 1.40 24.83 -1.37
CA PRO A 265 2.79 24.41 -1.43
C PRO A 265 3.44 24.47 -0.05
N GLY A 266 4.16 23.40 0.33
CA GLY A 266 4.83 23.33 1.63
C GLY A 266 3.98 22.87 2.81
N LEU A 267 2.66 22.63 2.64
CA LEU A 267 1.78 22.15 3.70
C LEU A 267 2.22 20.78 4.28
N VAL A 268 2.70 19.90 3.43
CA VAL A 268 3.17 18.56 3.84
C VAL A 268 4.66 18.62 4.15
N SER A 269 5.03 18.46 5.43
CA SER A 269 6.44 18.35 5.83
C SER A 269 7.03 16.97 5.47
N PRO A 270 8.38 16.82 5.41
CA PRO A 270 9.01 15.52 5.21
C PRO A 270 8.57 14.46 6.23
N VAL A 271 8.47 14.82 7.51
CA VAL A 271 8.00 13.93 8.57
C VAL A 271 6.55 13.52 8.36
N ALA A 272 5.68 14.48 7.99
CA ALA A 272 4.27 14.21 7.72
C ALA A 272 4.06 13.26 6.53
N SER A 273 4.99 13.18 5.58
CA SER A 273 4.92 12.25 4.44
C SER A 273 5.45 10.85 4.79
N VAL A 274 6.43 10.75 5.69
CA VAL A 274 7.09 9.48 6.03
C VAL A 274 6.20 8.57 6.87
N ILE A 275 5.53 9.11 7.89
CA ILE A 275 4.70 8.31 8.80
C ILE A 275 3.61 7.54 8.05
N PRO A 276 2.79 8.16 7.17
CA PRO A 276 1.82 7.45 6.37
C PRO A 276 2.44 6.43 5.40
N SER A 277 3.62 6.72 4.85
CA SER A 277 4.34 5.78 3.98
C SER A 277 4.76 4.51 4.73
N ILE A 278 5.23 4.63 5.98
CA ILE A 278 5.55 3.48 6.85
C ILE A 278 4.26 2.71 7.19
N LEU A 279 3.18 3.40 7.54
CA LEU A 279 1.89 2.77 7.84
C LEU A 279 1.36 1.98 6.62
N ALA A 280 1.43 2.54 5.43
CA ALA A 280 1.02 1.85 4.20
C ALA A 280 1.84 0.55 3.99
N LYS A 281 3.14 0.59 4.22
CA LYS A 281 4.01 -0.60 4.15
C LYS A 281 3.72 -1.62 5.25
N SER A 282 3.25 -1.20 6.44
CA SER A 282 2.90 -2.10 7.54
C SER A 282 1.70 -3.01 7.22
N SER A 283 0.87 -2.67 6.22
CA SER A 283 -0.21 -3.55 5.75
C SER A 283 0.29 -4.94 5.34
N THR A 284 1.51 -5.02 4.80
CA THR A 284 2.14 -6.30 4.42
C THR A 284 2.40 -7.25 5.59
N VAL A 285 2.49 -6.72 6.81
CA VAL A 285 2.63 -7.50 8.04
C VAL A 285 1.27 -7.93 8.58
N CYS A 286 0.28 -7.04 8.54
CA CYS A 286 -1.03 -7.27 9.16
C CYS A 286 -1.84 -8.36 8.45
N ASN A 287 -1.87 -8.34 7.12
CA ASN A 287 -2.66 -9.27 6.32
C ASN A 287 -2.39 -10.75 6.64
N PRO A 288 -1.14 -11.24 6.61
CA PRO A 288 -0.85 -12.65 6.91
C PRO A 288 -1.17 -13.02 8.36
N ILE A 289 -0.96 -12.10 9.31
CA ILE A 289 -1.27 -12.34 10.74
C ILE A 289 -2.76 -12.60 10.92
N ILE A 290 -3.61 -11.79 10.29
CA ILE A 290 -5.06 -11.97 10.33
C ILE A 290 -5.44 -13.34 9.76
N TYR A 291 -4.86 -13.75 8.61
CA TYR A 291 -5.15 -15.04 8.01
C TYR A 291 -4.71 -16.22 8.89
N ILE A 292 -3.52 -16.17 9.47
CA ILE A 292 -2.96 -17.24 10.31
C ILE A 292 -3.75 -17.36 11.62
N LEU A 293 -4.02 -16.25 12.30
CA LEU A 293 -4.72 -16.27 13.59
C LEU A 293 -6.18 -16.72 13.43
N MET A 294 -6.85 -16.23 12.40
CA MET A 294 -8.26 -16.53 12.21
C MET A 294 -8.50 -17.89 11.55
N ASN A 295 -7.55 -18.43 10.79
CA ASN A 295 -7.68 -19.75 10.20
C ASN A 295 -7.46 -20.90 11.21
N LYS A 296 -6.72 -20.65 12.29
CA LYS A 296 -6.53 -21.64 13.39
C LYS A 296 -7.82 -22.06 14.09
N GLN A 297 -8.88 -21.28 14.03
CA GLN A 297 -10.17 -21.60 14.63
C GLN A 297 -11.06 -22.48 13.74
N SER A 298 -10.59 -22.86 12.56
CA SER A 298 -11.31 -23.72 11.60
C SER A 298 -10.88 -25.20 11.64
N TYR A 299 -9.99 -25.59 12.52
CA TYR A 299 -9.55 -26.97 12.76
C TYR A 299 -10.09 -27.51 14.08
#